data_a3e37ab5f39811e6816705996593fe2a
#
_entry.id   a3e37ab5f39811e6816705996593fe2a
#
_cell.length_a   1.000
_cell.length_b   1.000
_cell.length_c   1.000
_cell.angle_alpha   90.00
_cell.angle_beta   90.00
_cell.angle_gamma   90.00
#
_symmetry.space_group_name_H-M   'P 1'
#
loop_
_entity.id
_entity.type
_entity.pdbx_description
1 polymer ?
#
loop_
_entity_poly.entity_id
_entity_poly.type
_entity_poly.pdbx_seq_one_letter_code
_entity_poly.pdbx_strand_id
1 'polypeptide(L)'
;AREKAHRAPLLMLVVARLGTCEPPIPGLERMVSVGAAVQNMLLMAHGQGFGSSLTSGQAMQSPRMRQLFGLDAGDEAVCFLNIGTVSKRKTQRLHPEVHSFVSTL
;
A
#
# COMPACT_ATOMS: atom_id res chain seq x y z
N ALA A 1 12.06 -5.75 -13.15
CA ALA A 1 11.47 -6.04 -11.83
C ALA A 1 12.51 -6.01 -10.71
N ARG A 2 13.68 -6.62 -10.93
CA ARG A 2 14.76 -6.71 -9.91
C ARG A 2 15.28 -5.33 -9.49
N GLU A 3 15.50 -4.41 -10.42
CA GLU A 3 15.94 -3.05 -10.14
C GLU A 3 14.94 -2.27 -9.27
N LYS A 4 13.64 -2.47 -9.47
CA LYS A 4 12.60 -1.81 -8.68
C LYS A 4 12.62 -2.23 -7.22
N ALA A 5 12.94 -3.50 -6.94
CA ALA A 5 13.03 -4.01 -5.58
C ALA A 5 14.24 -3.46 -4.80
N HIS A 6 15.27 -2.98 -5.50
CA HIS A 6 16.49 -2.46 -4.87
C HIS A 6 16.51 -0.92 -4.73
N ARG A 7 15.41 -0.23 -5.09
CA ARG A 7 15.35 1.24 -5.02
C ARG A 7 15.29 1.80 -3.59
N ALA A 8 14.85 1.00 -2.65
CA ALA A 8 14.77 1.39 -1.25
C ALA A 8 15.32 0.27 -0.37
N PRO A 9 15.93 0.61 0.79
CA PRO A 9 16.47 -0.39 1.70
C PRO A 9 15.40 -1.25 2.36
N LEU A 10 14.17 -0.76 2.49
CA LEU A 10 13.05 -1.51 3.02
C LEU A 10 11.93 -1.60 1.99
N LEU A 11 11.54 -2.83 1.71
CA LEU A 11 10.42 -3.17 0.84
C LEU A 11 9.47 -4.09 1.60
N MET A 12 8.24 -3.65 1.81
CA MET A 12 7.21 -4.42 2.48
C MET A 12 6.06 -4.72 1.52
N LEU A 13 5.55 -5.95 1.55
CA LEU A 13 4.32 -6.29 0.85
C LEU A 13 3.12 -6.02 1.76
N VAL A 14 2.18 -5.24 1.28
CA VAL A 14 0.89 -5.03 1.93
C VAL A 14 -0.08 -6.10 1.46
N VAL A 15 -0.61 -6.87 2.40
CA VAL A 15 -1.54 -7.96 2.14
C VAL A 15 -2.88 -7.66 2.82
N ALA A 16 -3.96 -7.75 2.05
CA ALA A 16 -5.32 -7.70 2.58
C ALA A 16 -5.83 -9.12 2.80
N ARG A 17 -6.27 -9.45 4.00
CA ARG A 17 -6.90 -10.74 4.30
C ARG A 17 -8.39 -10.62 4.06
N LEU A 18 -8.84 -11.13 2.92
CA LEU A 18 -10.23 -11.06 2.47
C LEU A 18 -10.99 -12.38 2.57
N GLY A 19 -10.36 -13.42 3.13
CA GLY A 19 -11.00 -14.70 3.39
C GLY A 19 -12.12 -14.61 4.43
N THR A 20 -12.74 -15.74 4.73
CA THR A 20 -13.80 -15.82 5.74
C THR A 20 -13.31 -15.43 7.13
N CYS A 21 -14.17 -14.75 7.89
CA CYS A 21 -13.91 -14.40 9.29
C CYS A 21 -15.22 -14.44 10.10
N GLU A 22 -15.08 -14.57 11.41
CA GLU A 22 -16.18 -14.54 12.36
C GLU A 22 -15.95 -13.43 13.40
N PRO A 23 -16.87 -12.46 13.54
CA PRO A 23 -18.04 -12.24 12.69
C PRO A 23 -17.66 -11.82 11.27
N PRO A 24 -18.54 -12.04 10.27
CA PRO A 24 -18.22 -11.67 8.89
C PRO A 24 -18.11 -10.15 8.74
N ILE A 25 -17.02 -9.71 8.13
CA ILE A 25 -16.75 -8.30 7.83
C ILE A 25 -16.64 -8.14 6.30
N PRO A 26 -17.40 -7.23 5.69
CA PRO A 26 -17.33 -7.00 4.25
C PRO A 26 -15.92 -6.69 3.77
N GLY A 27 -15.54 -7.21 2.59
CA GLY A 27 -14.22 -7.00 2.01
C GLY A 27 -13.87 -5.52 1.82
N LEU A 28 -14.84 -4.70 1.45
CA LEU A 28 -14.63 -3.24 1.28
C LEU A 28 -14.26 -2.55 2.61
N GLU A 29 -14.87 -2.93 3.71
CA GLU A 29 -14.51 -2.40 5.03
C GLU A 29 -13.08 -2.78 5.42
N ARG A 30 -12.69 -4.02 5.13
CA ARG A 30 -11.32 -4.47 5.35
C ARG A 30 -10.32 -3.70 4.49
N MET A 31 -10.67 -3.41 3.23
CA MET A 31 -9.82 -2.61 2.37
C MET A 31 -9.67 -1.17 2.86
N VAL A 32 -10.73 -0.57 3.41
CA VAL A 32 -10.63 0.75 4.06
C VAL A 32 -9.66 0.72 5.24
N SER A 33 -9.72 -0.34 6.07
CA SER A 33 -8.78 -0.53 7.19
C SER A 33 -7.33 -0.68 6.71
N VAL A 34 -7.11 -1.43 5.63
CA VAL A 34 -5.78 -1.58 5.01
C VAL A 34 -5.26 -0.22 4.55
N GLY A 35 -6.08 0.56 3.83
CA GLY A 35 -5.71 1.89 3.36
C GLY A 35 -5.36 2.85 4.50
N ALA A 36 -6.14 2.83 5.57
CA ALA A 36 -5.88 3.63 6.77
C ALA A 36 -4.55 3.24 7.43
N ALA A 37 -4.28 1.95 7.58
CA ALA A 37 -3.02 1.46 8.13
C ALA A 37 -1.82 1.89 7.27
N VAL A 38 -1.93 1.74 5.95
CA VAL A 38 -0.88 2.16 5.01
C VAL A 38 -0.60 3.66 5.13
N GLN A 39 -1.64 4.50 5.16
CA GLN A 39 -1.48 5.94 5.30
C GLN A 39 -0.78 6.31 6.62
N ASN A 40 -1.13 5.66 7.72
CA ASN A 40 -0.45 5.87 9.00
C ASN A 40 1.04 5.50 8.94
N MET A 41 1.38 4.42 8.23
CA MET A 41 2.78 4.03 8.03
C MET A 41 3.55 5.07 7.20
N LEU A 42 2.94 5.61 6.14
CA LEU A 42 3.53 6.67 5.32
C LEU A 42 3.77 7.94 6.15
N LEU A 43 2.80 8.34 6.96
CA LEU A 43 2.92 9.51 7.83
C LEU A 43 4.01 9.33 8.89
N MET A 44 4.08 8.15 9.51
CA MET A 44 5.12 7.86 10.50
C MET A 44 6.52 7.86 9.87
N ALA A 45 6.69 7.25 8.69
CA ALA A 45 7.95 7.29 7.98
C ALA A 45 8.40 8.73 7.70
N HIS A 46 7.47 9.57 7.24
CA HIS A 46 7.72 11.00 7.02
C HIS A 46 8.11 11.71 8.32
N GLY A 47 7.37 11.48 9.41
CA GLY A 47 7.65 12.05 10.72
C GLY A 47 9.03 11.67 11.27
N GLN A 48 9.56 10.51 10.89
CA GLN A 48 10.90 10.03 11.26
C GLN A 48 11.99 10.49 10.27
N GLY A 49 11.66 11.30 9.27
CA GLY A 49 12.61 11.85 8.30
C GLY A 49 12.88 10.94 7.10
N PHE A 50 12.12 9.86 6.91
CA PHE A 50 12.25 8.97 5.76
C PHE A 50 11.31 9.35 4.62
N GLY A 51 11.68 8.97 3.41
CA GLY A 51 10.77 8.95 2.26
C GLY A 51 10.08 7.61 2.16
N SER A 52 8.88 7.62 1.61
CA SER A 52 8.12 6.41 1.35
C SER A 52 7.31 6.52 0.06
N SER A 53 6.99 5.38 -0.54
CA SER A 53 6.16 5.33 -1.73
C SER A 53 5.45 3.99 -1.85
N LEU A 54 4.26 4.02 -2.45
CA LEU A 54 3.55 2.81 -2.83
C LEU A 54 3.88 2.47 -4.28
N THR A 55 4.12 1.20 -4.53
CA THR A 55 4.29 0.66 -5.88
C THR A 55 3.46 -0.60 -6.04
N SER A 56 2.89 -0.79 -7.22
CA SER A 56 2.12 -1.97 -7.57
C SER A 56 2.35 -2.33 -9.03
N GLY A 57 1.66 -3.30 -9.53
CA GLY A 57 1.74 -3.71 -10.93
C GLY A 57 1.36 -5.16 -11.12
N GLN A 58 1.63 -5.68 -12.30
CA GLN A 58 1.27 -7.07 -12.67
C GLN A 58 1.87 -8.11 -11.72
N ALA A 59 3.00 -7.81 -11.09
CA ALA A 59 3.63 -8.71 -10.13
C ALA A 59 2.73 -9.06 -8.94
N MET A 60 1.78 -8.18 -8.58
CA MET A 60 0.82 -8.43 -7.50
C MET A 60 -0.07 -9.64 -7.77
N GLN A 61 -0.32 -9.98 -9.05
CA GLN A 61 -1.14 -11.11 -9.46
C GLN A 61 -0.31 -12.39 -9.70
N SER A 62 1.01 -12.33 -9.52
CA SER A 62 1.91 -13.43 -9.86
C SER A 62 1.78 -14.61 -8.88
N PRO A 63 1.59 -15.86 -9.37
CA PRO A 63 1.64 -17.05 -8.52
C PRO A 63 2.98 -17.17 -7.75
N ARG A 64 4.06 -16.76 -8.37
CA ARG A 64 5.39 -16.76 -7.74
C ARG A 64 5.47 -15.79 -6.54
N MET A 65 4.82 -14.64 -6.64
CA MET A 65 4.68 -13.67 -5.54
C MET A 65 3.93 -14.31 -4.37
N ARG A 66 2.80 -14.93 -4.65
CA ARG A 66 1.99 -15.61 -3.63
C ARG A 66 2.77 -16.69 -2.90
N GLN A 67 3.54 -17.48 -3.64
CA GLN A 67 4.38 -18.53 -3.08
C GLN A 67 5.51 -17.95 -2.22
N LEU A 68 6.20 -16.92 -2.73
CA LEU A 68 7.33 -16.27 -2.04
C LEU A 68 6.92 -15.71 -0.68
N PHE A 69 5.75 -15.09 -0.60
CA PHE A 69 5.24 -14.46 0.62
C PHE A 69 4.28 -15.34 1.43
N GLY A 70 4.06 -16.59 1.01
CA GLY A 70 3.21 -17.53 1.72
C GLY A 70 1.76 -17.08 1.82
N LEU A 71 1.20 -16.49 0.76
CA LEU A 71 -0.18 -16.00 0.78
C LEU A 71 -1.16 -17.17 0.71
N ASP A 72 -2.13 -17.15 1.63
CA ASP A 72 -3.21 -18.12 1.69
C ASP A 72 -4.34 -17.78 0.70
N ALA A 73 -5.28 -18.72 0.52
CA ALA A 73 -6.52 -18.44 -0.19
C ALA A 73 -7.28 -17.30 0.51
N GLY A 74 -7.72 -16.31 -0.24
CA GLY A 74 -8.39 -15.13 0.31
C GLY A 74 -7.44 -13.99 0.69
N ASP A 75 -6.13 -14.21 0.70
CA ASP A 75 -5.15 -13.15 0.84
C ASP A 75 -4.90 -12.47 -0.52
N GLU A 76 -4.90 -11.15 -0.53
CA GLU A 76 -4.63 -10.35 -1.72
C GLU A 76 -3.40 -9.46 -1.52
N ALA A 77 -2.45 -9.56 -2.44
CA ALA A 77 -1.33 -8.64 -2.51
C ALA A 77 -1.81 -7.28 -3.04
N VAL A 78 -1.74 -6.24 -2.24
CA VAL A 78 -2.28 -4.92 -2.57
C VAL A 78 -1.23 -4.06 -3.26
N CYS A 79 -0.09 -3.87 -2.61
CA CYS A 79 0.99 -3.04 -3.12
C CYS A 79 2.28 -3.32 -2.33
N PHE A 80 3.39 -2.81 -2.84
CA PHE A 80 4.60 -2.68 -2.04
C PHE A 80 4.66 -1.30 -1.40
N LEU A 81 5.15 -1.26 -0.17
CA LEU A 81 5.53 -0.04 0.54
C LEU A 81 7.05 0.01 0.58
N ASN A 82 7.62 1.04 -0.02
CA ASN A 82 9.05 1.30 -0.07
C ASN A 82 9.39 2.40 0.94
N ILE A 83 10.39 2.20 1.76
CA ILE A 83 10.86 3.21 2.72
C ILE A 83 12.38 3.34 2.63
N GLY A 84 12.87 4.57 2.63
CA GLY A 84 14.30 4.86 2.57
C GLY A 84 14.59 6.34 2.71
N THR A 85 15.86 6.68 2.59
CA THR A 85 16.29 8.08 2.57
C THR A 85 15.94 8.73 1.24
N VAL A 86 15.36 9.92 1.28
CA VAL A 86 15.01 10.66 0.06
C VAL A 86 16.27 11.12 -0.67
N SER A 87 16.48 10.62 -1.88
CA SER A 87 17.58 11.05 -2.76
C SER A 87 17.19 12.21 -3.68
N LYS A 88 15.91 12.27 -4.07
CA LYS A 88 15.37 13.31 -4.95
C LYS A 88 13.94 13.64 -4.54
N ARG A 89 13.69 14.90 -4.22
CA ARG A 89 12.34 15.38 -3.92
C ARG A 89 11.56 15.59 -5.21
N LYS A 90 10.34 15.10 -5.26
CA LYS A 90 9.41 15.39 -6.35
C LYS A 90 8.68 16.70 -6.08
N THR A 91 8.27 17.36 -7.16
CA THR A 91 7.38 18.52 -7.09
C THR A 91 6.07 18.13 -6.41
N GLN A 92 5.56 19.04 -5.57
CA GLN A 92 4.26 18.84 -4.93
C GLN A 92 3.17 18.66 -5.99
N ARG A 93 2.31 17.67 -5.79
CA ARG A 93 1.14 17.46 -6.66
C ARG A 93 0.07 18.50 -6.35
N LEU A 94 -0.60 18.95 -7.38
CA LEU A 94 -1.85 19.70 -7.22
C LEU A 94 -2.93 18.72 -6.75
N HIS A 95 -3.56 19.05 -5.64
CA HIS A 95 -4.72 18.29 -5.16
C HIS A 95 -5.99 18.82 -5.83
N PRO A 96 -6.99 17.95 -6.08
CA PRO A 96 -8.28 18.42 -6.58
C PRO A 96 -8.96 19.35 -5.56
N GLU A 97 -9.73 20.31 -6.07
CA GLU A 97 -10.54 21.18 -5.22
C GLU A 97 -11.56 20.34 -4.43
N VAL A 98 -11.73 20.68 -3.15
CA VAL A 98 -12.59 19.89 -2.23
C VAL A 98 -14.01 19.76 -2.77
N HIS A 99 -14.58 20.82 -3.34
CA HIS A 99 -15.94 20.81 -3.89
C HIS A 99 -16.11 19.88 -5.10
N SER A 100 -15.02 19.43 -5.73
CA SER A 100 -15.09 18.50 -6.87
C SER A 100 -15.41 17.04 -6.44
N PHE A 101 -15.24 16.69 -5.17
CA PHE A 101 -15.49 15.34 -4.66
C PHE A 101 -16.23 15.30 -3.32
N VAL A 102 -16.51 16.44 -2.70
CA VAL A 102 -17.31 16.55 -1.48
C VAL A 102 -18.56 17.36 -1.77
N SER A 103 -19.71 16.86 -1.35
CA SER A 103 -20.98 17.55 -1.44
C SER A 103 -21.73 17.49 -0.11
N THR A 104 -22.60 18.45 0.13
CA THR A 104 -23.52 18.46 1.27
C THR A 104 -24.95 18.13 0.79
N LEU A 105 -25.70 17.46 1.66
CA LEU A 105 -27.11 17.16 1.42
C LEU A 105 -27.98 18.37 1.72
#